data_f3f3faaca5dbd7b2a535255e5ccaa7ce
#
_entry.id   f3f3faaca5dbd7b2a535255e5ccaa7ce
#
_cell.length_a   1.000
_cell.length_b   1.000
_cell.length_c   1.000
_cell.angle_alpha   90.00
_cell.angle_beta   90.00
_cell.angle_gamma   90.00
#
_symmetry.space_group_name_H-M   'P 1'
#
loop_
_entity.id
_entity.type
_entity.pdbx_description
1 polymer ?
#
loop_
_entity_poly.entity_id
_entity_poly.type
_entity_poly.pdbx_seq_one_letter_code
_entity_poly.pdbx_strand_id
1 'polypeptide(L)'
;MLNIHKEIKLKLNYFYETHRVPNIIFHGPSGSGKKTIVFDFINTIYSKIKEKQKDYIYIVNCSQGKGIKFIREDLKFFAKTHINSNCGDIFKSIILLNADKLTIDAQSALRRCIEIFCHNTRFFIIVENKQKLLKPIISRFCEIYVPEPLYNDKIIDLYKYNSYNNNELEILQNKKIETLKKTLNILKNNKNINYNELINITIKLYEKGYSGIDLIHILDNTNNFNEITPVEKYKFLIMFSVIKKEIRNEKLIILIILNFIFLNKKQIQENFLLFY
;
A
#
# COMPACT_ATOMS: atom_id res chain seq x y z
N MET A 1 -16.98 2.85 -13.84
CA MET A 1 -16.19 3.63 -12.85
C MET A 1 -17.04 3.90 -11.64
N LEU A 2 -16.57 3.55 -10.44
CA LEU A 2 -17.30 3.83 -9.20
C LEU A 2 -17.38 5.35 -8.97
N ASN A 3 -18.59 5.86 -8.73
CA ASN A 3 -18.80 7.29 -8.52
C ASN A 3 -18.50 7.67 -7.06
N ILE A 4 -17.21 7.71 -6.74
CA ILE A 4 -16.67 7.87 -5.38
C ILE A 4 -16.12 9.29 -5.24
N HIS A 5 -16.16 9.85 -4.03
CA HIS A 5 -15.61 11.17 -3.68
C HIS A 5 -16.20 12.35 -4.50
N LYS A 6 -17.52 12.36 -4.66
CA LYS A 6 -18.23 13.42 -5.43
C LYS A 6 -17.91 14.83 -4.91
N GLU A 7 -17.93 15.04 -3.61
CA GLU A 7 -17.66 16.35 -2.99
C GLU A 7 -16.25 16.86 -3.28
N ILE A 8 -15.24 15.95 -3.22
CA ILE A 8 -13.86 16.30 -3.53
C ILE A 8 -13.74 16.67 -5.01
N LYS A 9 -14.37 15.91 -5.91
CA LYS A 9 -14.38 16.20 -7.35
C LYS A 9 -15.06 17.54 -7.64
N LEU A 10 -16.18 17.86 -6.99
CA LEU A 10 -16.84 19.15 -7.12
C LEU A 10 -15.93 20.30 -6.67
N LYS A 11 -15.25 20.17 -5.54
CA LYS A 11 -14.29 21.15 -5.05
C LYS A 11 -13.12 21.36 -6.01
N LEU A 12 -12.59 20.31 -6.59
CA LEU A 12 -11.52 20.38 -7.58
C LEU A 12 -11.98 21.00 -8.90
N ASN A 13 -13.18 20.70 -9.35
CA ASN A 13 -13.78 21.33 -10.53
C ASN A 13 -14.01 22.83 -10.32
N TYR A 14 -14.44 23.23 -9.13
CA TYR A 14 -14.55 24.66 -8.79
C TYR A 14 -13.19 25.39 -8.89
N PHE A 15 -12.09 24.79 -8.43
CA PHE A 15 -10.75 25.39 -8.60
C PHE A 15 -10.36 25.51 -10.08
N TYR A 16 -10.74 24.53 -10.89
CA TYR A 16 -10.48 24.56 -12.33
C TYR A 16 -11.29 25.67 -13.04
N GLU A 17 -12.59 25.75 -12.79
CA GLU A 17 -13.50 26.74 -13.39
C GLU A 17 -13.15 28.18 -13.01
N THR A 18 -12.70 28.37 -11.77
CA THR A 18 -12.28 29.71 -11.28
C THR A 18 -10.88 30.10 -11.73
N HIS A 19 -10.16 29.23 -12.45
CA HIS A 19 -8.74 29.39 -12.85
C HIS A 19 -7.80 29.69 -11.67
N ARG A 20 -8.19 29.34 -10.43
CA ARG A 20 -7.43 29.54 -9.20
C ARG A 20 -7.10 28.23 -8.53
N VAL A 21 -6.19 27.46 -9.15
CA VAL A 21 -5.72 26.19 -8.57
C VAL A 21 -4.65 26.46 -7.52
N PRO A 22 -4.90 26.17 -6.22
CA PRO A 22 -3.88 26.29 -5.19
C PRO A 22 -2.90 25.11 -5.19
N ASN A 23 -1.86 25.20 -4.37
CA ASN A 23 -1.11 24.02 -3.97
C ASN A 23 -1.98 23.13 -3.06
N ILE A 24 -2.04 21.82 -3.29
CA ILE A 24 -2.96 20.92 -2.60
C ILE A 24 -2.22 19.74 -1.97
N ILE A 25 -2.55 19.45 -0.70
CA ILE A 25 -2.17 18.23 -0.02
C ILE A 25 -3.38 17.29 0.05
N PHE A 26 -3.22 16.10 -0.54
CA PHE A 26 -4.18 15.01 -0.40
C PHE A 26 -3.69 14.03 0.66
N HIS A 27 -4.42 13.91 1.76
CA HIS A 27 -4.06 13.03 2.86
C HIS A 27 -5.20 12.07 3.21
N GLY A 28 -4.86 10.91 3.76
CA GLY A 28 -5.84 9.89 4.16
C GLY A 28 -5.26 8.47 4.06
N PRO A 29 -6.03 7.46 4.44
CA PRO A 29 -5.57 6.07 4.51
C PRO A 29 -5.13 5.53 3.15
N SER A 30 -4.30 4.48 3.16
CA SER A 30 -3.91 3.76 1.95
C SER A 30 -5.15 3.19 1.27
N GLY A 31 -5.13 3.06 -0.07
CA GLY A 31 -6.28 2.51 -0.80
C GLY A 31 -7.50 3.43 -0.95
N SER A 32 -7.47 4.66 -0.42
CA SER A 32 -8.60 5.61 -0.53
C SER A 32 -8.78 6.26 -1.92
N GLY A 33 -7.87 6.01 -2.87
CA GLY A 33 -7.98 6.55 -4.24
C GLY A 33 -7.34 7.93 -4.44
N LYS A 34 -6.53 8.45 -3.50
CA LYS A 34 -5.85 9.75 -3.61
C LYS A 34 -5.13 9.95 -4.94
N LYS A 35 -4.34 8.96 -5.34
CA LYS A 35 -3.56 9.02 -6.58
C LYS A 35 -4.48 9.17 -7.80
N THR A 36 -5.53 8.39 -7.89
CA THR A 36 -6.50 8.44 -9.00
C THR A 36 -7.16 9.82 -9.09
N ILE A 37 -7.61 10.37 -7.96
CA ILE A 37 -8.23 11.70 -7.91
C ILE A 37 -7.28 12.78 -8.45
N VAL A 38 -6.00 12.75 -8.02
CA VAL A 38 -5.01 13.73 -8.47
C VAL A 38 -4.75 13.59 -9.96
N PHE A 39 -4.58 12.36 -10.47
CA PHE A 39 -4.34 12.14 -11.89
C PHE A 39 -5.55 12.53 -12.74
N ASP A 40 -6.77 12.23 -12.30
CA ASP A 40 -8.00 12.66 -12.99
C ASP A 40 -8.07 14.19 -13.05
N PHE A 41 -7.76 14.86 -11.94
CA PHE A 41 -7.74 16.32 -11.88
C PHE A 41 -6.68 16.93 -12.81
N ILE A 42 -5.48 16.39 -12.81
CA ILE A 42 -4.39 16.82 -13.69
C ILE A 42 -4.76 16.61 -15.15
N ASN A 43 -5.37 15.46 -15.51
CA ASN A 43 -5.84 15.20 -16.86
C ASN A 43 -6.93 16.20 -17.30
N THR A 44 -7.77 16.65 -16.36
CA THR A 44 -8.78 17.70 -16.63
C THR A 44 -8.10 19.03 -16.93
N ILE A 45 -7.10 19.44 -16.14
CA ILE A 45 -6.35 20.70 -16.33
C ILE A 45 -5.66 20.72 -17.70
N TYR A 46 -4.99 19.63 -18.08
CA TYR A 46 -4.21 19.56 -19.31
C TYR A 46 -4.96 18.93 -20.49
N SER A 47 -6.27 18.77 -20.39
CA SER A 47 -7.11 18.15 -21.45
C SER A 47 -6.94 18.79 -22.82
N LYS A 48 -6.68 20.10 -22.86
CA LYS A 48 -6.48 20.90 -24.08
C LYS A 48 -5.07 20.73 -24.71
N ILE A 49 -4.08 20.17 -23.98
CA ILE A 49 -2.68 20.14 -24.40
C ILE A 49 -2.11 18.71 -24.24
N LYS A 50 -2.84 17.71 -24.70
CA LYS A 50 -2.47 16.30 -24.52
C LYS A 50 -1.09 15.94 -25.06
N GLU A 51 -0.69 16.51 -26.20
CA GLU A 51 0.61 16.19 -26.85
C GLU A 51 1.82 16.68 -26.05
N LYS A 52 1.71 17.81 -25.35
CA LYS A 52 2.80 18.41 -24.56
C LYS A 52 2.65 18.20 -23.06
N GLN A 53 1.70 17.37 -22.62
CA GLN A 53 1.41 17.17 -21.20
C GLN A 53 2.64 16.74 -20.39
N LYS A 54 3.54 15.96 -20.98
CA LYS A 54 4.77 15.49 -20.32
C LYS A 54 5.73 16.62 -19.91
N ASP A 55 5.73 17.73 -20.65
CA ASP A 55 6.61 18.87 -20.37
C ASP A 55 6.09 19.74 -19.20
N TYR A 56 4.80 19.62 -18.87
CA TYR A 56 4.14 20.39 -17.82
C TYR A 56 3.98 19.65 -16.52
N ILE A 57 4.13 18.31 -16.52
CA ILE A 57 3.88 17.47 -15.35
C ILE A 57 5.16 16.75 -14.93
N TYR A 58 5.54 16.91 -13.68
CA TYR A 58 6.65 16.19 -13.09
C TYR A 58 6.16 15.34 -11.92
N ILE A 59 6.26 14.01 -12.05
CA ILE A 59 5.78 13.04 -11.06
C ILE A 59 6.98 12.41 -10.37
N VAL A 60 6.95 12.44 -9.04
CA VAL A 60 8.03 11.90 -8.21
C VAL A 60 7.47 11.01 -7.11
N ASN A 61 8.07 9.85 -6.95
CA ASN A 61 7.82 9.00 -5.79
C ASN A 61 8.93 9.22 -4.74
N CYS A 62 8.58 9.81 -3.60
CA CYS A 62 9.50 10.13 -2.53
C CYS A 62 9.91 8.92 -1.69
N SER A 63 9.23 7.76 -1.82
CA SER A 63 9.59 6.53 -1.10
C SER A 63 10.88 5.86 -1.62
N GLN A 64 11.39 6.29 -2.77
CA GLN A 64 12.59 5.74 -3.39
C GLN A 64 13.91 6.36 -2.90
N GLY A 65 13.97 6.84 -1.66
CA GLY A 65 15.19 7.43 -1.11
C GLY A 65 15.58 8.77 -1.74
N LYS A 66 14.62 9.50 -2.31
CA LYS A 66 14.85 10.83 -2.86
C LYS A 66 15.25 11.82 -1.76
N GLY A 67 16.53 12.18 -1.75
CA GLY A 67 17.10 13.08 -0.74
C GLY A 67 16.99 14.56 -1.10
N ILE A 68 17.62 15.39 -0.27
CA ILE A 68 17.69 16.85 -0.42
C ILE A 68 18.30 17.27 -1.78
N LYS A 69 19.28 16.52 -2.30
CA LYS A 69 19.96 16.78 -3.58
C LYS A 69 18.97 16.77 -4.73
N PHE A 70 18.12 15.76 -4.78
CA PHE A 70 17.06 15.66 -5.79
C PHE A 70 16.13 16.89 -5.80
N ILE A 71 15.71 17.39 -4.64
CA ILE A 71 14.83 18.55 -4.55
C ILE A 71 15.55 19.82 -4.99
N ARG A 72 16.83 19.96 -4.66
CA ARG A 72 17.62 21.15 -5.01
C ARG A 72 18.00 21.23 -6.48
N GLU A 73 18.22 20.11 -7.11
CA GLU A 73 18.68 20.03 -8.49
C GLU A 73 17.52 19.77 -9.45
N ASP A 74 16.91 18.58 -9.40
CA ASP A 74 15.92 18.15 -10.38
C ASP A 74 14.61 18.94 -10.33
N LEU A 75 14.02 19.09 -9.14
CA LEU A 75 12.79 19.86 -8.99
C LEU A 75 12.98 21.34 -9.32
N LYS A 76 14.11 21.91 -8.89
CA LYS A 76 14.44 23.30 -9.17
C LYS A 76 14.69 23.53 -10.65
N PHE A 77 15.38 22.59 -11.32
CA PHE A 77 15.59 22.64 -12.76
C PHE A 77 14.26 22.62 -13.51
N PHE A 78 13.39 21.65 -13.21
CA PHE A 78 12.07 21.58 -13.83
C PHE A 78 11.24 22.86 -13.59
N ALA A 79 11.21 23.37 -12.38
CA ALA A 79 10.45 24.60 -12.05
C ALA A 79 11.00 25.84 -12.75
N LYS A 80 12.33 25.92 -12.99
CA LYS A 80 12.99 27.05 -13.69
C LYS A 80 12.80 27.03 -15.20
N THR A 81 12.73 25.86 -15.85
CA THR A 81 12.59 25.80 -17.31
C THR A 81 11.34 26.56 -17.74
N HIS A 82 11.51 27.54 -18.61
CA HIS A 82 10.37 28.23 -19.22
C HIS A 82 9.80 27.35 -20.32
N ILE A 83 8.47 27.22 -20.32
CA ILE A 83 7.77 26.58 -21.42
C ILE A 83 7.10 27.70 -22.21
N ASN A 84 7.47 27.84 -23.47
CA ASN A 84 6.83 28.77 -24.38
C ASN A 84 5.39 28.30 -24.64
N SER A 85 4.45 28.72 -23.82
CA SER A 85 3.04 28.44 -24.00
C SER A 85 2.40 29.57 -24.81
N ASN A 86 2.05 29.29 -26.06
CA ASN A 86 1.16 30.16 -26.83
C ASN A 86 -0.29 30.14 -26.30
N CYS A 87 -0.53 29.40 -25.22
CA CYS A 87 -1.84 29.16 -24.60
C CYS A 87 -1.86 29.68 -23.19
N GLY A 88 -1.96 31.01 -22.97
CA GLY A 88 -2.38 31.65 -21.72
C GLY A 88 -1.93 31.00 -20.40
N ASP A 89 -2.67 31.18 -19.34
CA ASP A 89 -2.37 30.88 -17.93
C ASP A 89 -2.12 29.39 -17.54
N ILE A 90 -1.25 28.69 -18.27
CA ILE A 90 -0.92 27.30 -17.97
C ILE A 90 0.30 27.26 -17.05
N PHE A 91 0.09 26.74 -15.83
CA PHE A 91 1.12 26.49 -14.85
C PHE A 91 1.72 25.08 -15.00
N LYS A 92 2.88 24.84 -14.42
CA LYS A 92 3.45 23.50 -14.27
C LYS A 92 2.91 22.80 -13.05
N SER A 93 2.82 21.48 -13.11
CA SER A 93 2.37 20.65 -12.00
C SER A 93 3.47 19.71 -11.53
N ILE A 94 3.80 19.77 -10.25
CA ILE A 94 4.71 18.84 -9.58
C ILE A 94 3.87 17.97 -8.65
N ILE A 95 3.91 16.66 -8.89
CA ILE A 95 3.17 15.67 -8.10
C ILE A 95 4.16 14.87 -7.26
N LEU A 96 4.07 15.00 -5.94
CA LEU A 96 4.91 14.29 -4.98
C LEU A 96 4.10 13.15 -4.34
N LEU A 97 4.44 11.91 -4.69
CA LEU A 97 3.85 10.72 -4.11
C LEU A 97 4.62 10.32 -2.84
N ASN A 98 3.92 9.93 -1.78
CA ASN A 98 4.51 9.48 -0.52
C ASN A 98 5.49 10.50 0.10
N ALA A 99 5.13 11.77 0.08
CA ALA A 99 6.00 12.83 0.58
C ALA A 99 6.26 12.77 2.11
N ASP A 100 5.47 11.98 2.83
CA ASP A 100 5.71 11.62 4.24
C ASP A 100 6.96 10.76 4.47
N LYS A 101 7.59 10.27 3.42
CA LYS A 101 8.88 9.55 3.45
C LYS A 101 10.09 10.46 3.25
N LEU A 102 9.89 11.74 2.97
CA LEU A 102 10.97 12.71 2.84
C LEU A 102 11.62 13.00 4.19
N THR A 103 12.96 13.12 4.20
CA THR A 103 13.70 13.56 5.38
C THR A 103 13.37 15.02 5.73
N ILE A 104 13.61 15.43 6.97
CA ILE A 104 13.37 16.80 7.44
C ILE A 104 14.11 17.84 6.60
N ASP A 105 15.38 17.56 6.24
CA ASP A 105 16.18 18.43 5.40
C ASP A 105 15.64 18.55 3.97
N ALA A 106 15.15 17.44 3.41
CA ALA A 106 14.51 17.42 2.11
C ALA A 106 13.21 18.24 2.12
N GLN A 107 12.41 18.11 3.19
CA GLN A 107 11.19 18.93 3.37
C GLN A 107 11.53 20.42 3.51
N SER A 108 12.58 20.77 4.24
CA SER A 108 13.04 22.17 4.38
C SER A 108 13.49 22.76 3.04
N ALA A 109 14.17 21.97 2.20
CA ALA A 109 14.52 22.37 0.84
C ALA A 109 13.30 22.53 -0.06
N LEU A 110 12.31 21.60 0.06
CA LEU A 110 11.05 21.65 -0.67
C LEU A 110 10.26 22.92 -0.33
N ARG A 111 10.20 23.30 0.94
CA ARG A 111 9.59 24.56 1.37
C ARG A 111 10.13 25.76 0.58
N ARG A 112 11.45 25.91 0.48
CA ARG A 112 12.08 26.98 -0.29
C ARG A 112 11.73 26.92 -1.78
N CYS A 113 11.69 25.73 -2.34
CA CYS A 113 11.28 25.52 -3.73
C CYS A 113 9.84 25.99 -3.97
N ILE A 114 8.93 25.64 -3.09
CA ILE A 114 7.52 26.08 -3.15
C ILE A 114 7.43 27.60 -3.11
N GLU A 115 8.12 28.26 -2.16
CA GLU A 115 8.08 29.72 -1.99
C GLU A 115 8.57 30.45 -3.26
N ILE A 116 9.62 29.97 -3.91
CA ILE A 116 10.20 30.61 -5.08
C ILE A 116 9.34 30.42 -6.35
N PHE A 117 8.74 29.24 -6.53
CA PHE A 117 8.11 28.87 -7.79
C PHE A 117 6.58 28.82 -7.75
N CYS A 118 5.93 29.25 -6.65
CA CYS A 118 4.46 29.23 -6.50
C CYS A 118 3.73 30.08 -7.55
N HIS A 119 4.40 31.01 -8.24
CA HIS A 119 3.77 31.88 -9.26
C HIS A 119 3.51 31.11 -10.57
N ASN A 120 4.38 30.18 -10.97
CA ASN A 120 4.28 29.46 -12.25
C ASN A 120 4.13 27.96 -12.11
N THR A 121 4.23 27.42 -10.88
CA THR A 121 4.20 25.98 -10.61
C THR A 121 3.20 25.69 -9.48
N ARG A 122 2.43 24.61 -9.62
CA ARG A 122 1.54 24.10 -8.56
C ARG A 122 2.05 22.76 -8.06
N PHE A 123 2.01 22.60 -6.76
CA PHE A 123 2.48 21.40 -6.07
C PHE A 123 1.28 20.58 -5.59
N PHE A 124 1.25 19.32 -5.93
CA PHE A 124 0.27 18.34 -5.48
C PHE A 124 0.97 17.29 -4.65
N ILE A 125 0.70 17.25 -3.36
CA ILE A 125 1.35 16.36 -2.41
C ILE A 125 0.38 15.26 -2.02
N ILE A 126 0.81 14.00 -2.12
CA ILE A 126 0.04 12.84 -1.70
C ILE A 126 0.75 12.17 -0.53
N VAL A 127 0.05 12.09 0.62
CA VAL A 127 0.56 11.49 1.85
C VAL A 127 -0.49 10.61 2.52
N GLU A 128 -0.04 9.66 3.31
CA GLU A 128 -0.93 8.90 4.20
C GLU A 128 -1.16 9.68 5.50
N ASN A 129 -0.10 10.15 6.11
CA ASN A 129 -0.16 10.91 7.35
C ASN A 129 0.44 12.31 7.19
N LYS A 130 -0.43 13.35 7.25
CA LYS A 130 0.00 14.75 7.16
C LYS A 130 0.88 15.20 8.32
N GLN A 131 0.79 14.56 9.48
CA GLN A 131 1.59 14.93 10.66
C GLN A 131 3.09 14.70 10.47
N LYS A 132 3.49 13.89 9.49
CA LYS A 132 4.90 13.69 9.12
C LYS A 132 5.46 14.82 8.27
N LEU A 133 4.61 15.72 7.79
CA LEU A 133 5.04 16.93 7.09
C LEU A 133 5.30 18.07 8.06
N LEU A 134 6.29 18.89 7.75
CA LEU A 134 6.60 20.09 8.53
C LEU A 134 5.44 21.10 8.48
N LYS A 135 5.07 21.66 9.62
CA LYS A 135 4.02 22.71 9.74
C LYS A 135 4.18 23.84 8.71
N PRO A 136 5.40 24.38 8.45
CA PRO A 136 5.60 25.43 7.45
C PRO A 136 5.28 25.01 6.01
N ILE A 137 5.27 23.72 5.69
CA ILE A 137 4.80 23.23 4.39
C ILE A 137 3.27 23.22 4.40
N ILE A 138 2.67 22.60 5.40
CA ILE A 138 1.21 22.44 5.51
C ILE A 138 0.51 23.78 5.39
N SER A 139 1.03 24.83 6.05
CA SER A 139 0.44 26.17 6.05
C SER A 139 0.34 26.86 4.67
N ARG A 140 1.01 26.34 3.64
CA ARG A 140 1.02 26.88 2.27
C ARG A 140 0.15 26.11 1.30
N PHE A 141 -0.55 25.10 1.80
CA PHE A 141 -1.35 24.20 0.99
C PHE A 141 -2.81 24.20 1.41
N CYS A 142 -3.68 23.99 0.44
CA CYS A 142 -5.06 23.60 0.69
C CYS A 142 -5.08 22.11 1.05
N GLU A 143 -5.59 21.78 2.23
CA GLU A 143 -5.69 20.39 2.68
C GLU A 143 -7.00 19.76 2.18
N ILE A 144 -6.89 18.55 1.60
CA ILE A 144 -8.03 17.73 1.20
C ILE A 144 -7.86 16.36 1.84
N TYR A 145 -8.75 16.02 2.76
CA TYR A 145 -8.85 14.70 3.32
C TYR A 145 -9.61 13.78 2.36
N VAL A 146 -9.02 12.63 2.04
CA VAL A 146 -9.64 11.61 1.18
C VAL A 146 -9.96 10.39 2.04
N PRO A 147 -11.22 10.23 2.49
CA PRO A 147 -11.63 9.08 3.30
C PRO A 147 -11.61 7.79 2.48
N GLU A 148 -11.69 6.66 3.18
CA GLU A 148 -11.98 5.38 2.54
C GLU A 148 -13.41 5.41 1.98
N PRO A 149 -13.62 4.96 0.74
CA PRO A 149 -14.94 4.99 0.15
C PRO A 149 -15.86 3.94 0.78
N LEU A 150 -17.12 4.34 0.97
CA LEU A 150 -18.21 3.46 1.32
C LEU A 150 -18.86 2.91 0.05
N TYR A 151 -18.97 1.60 -0.05
CA TYR A 151 -19.71 0.92 -1.10
C TYR A 151 -20.55 -0.19 -0.49
N ASN A 152 -21.87 -0.15 -0.71
CA ASN A 152 -22.84 -1.05 -0.07
C ASN A 152 -22.69 -1.11 1.47
N ASP A 153 -22.58 0.07 2.09
CA ASP A 153 -22.42 0.26 3.55
C ASP A 153 -21.17 -0.40 4.17
N LYS A 154 -20.22 -0.80 3.33
CA LYS A 154 -18.92 -1.33 3.76
C LYS A 154 -17.78 -0.40 3.36
N ILE A 155 -16.83 -0.22 4.25
CA ILE A 155 -15.59 0.47 3.95
C ILE A 155 -14.76 -0.40 3.03
N ILE A 156 -14.38 0.13 1.86
CA ILE A 156 -13.62 -0.62 0.86
C ILE A 156 -12.27 0.06 0.61
N ASP A 157 -11.22 -0.73 0.65
CA ASP A 157 -9.92 -0.38 0.09
C ASP A 157 -9.97 -0.54 -1.43
N LEU A 158 -9.89 0.58 -2.17
CA LEU A 158 -9.98 0.57 -3.63
C LEU A 158 -8.84 -0.19 -4.32
N TYR A 159 -7.68 -0.28 -3.67
CA TYR A 159 -6.58 -1.08 -4.21
C TYR A 159 -6.93 -2.56 -4.19
N LYS A 160 -7.45 -3.04 -3.06
CA LYS A 160 -7.93 -4.43 -2.96
C LYS A 160 -9.12 -4.67 -3.89
N TYR A 161 -10.08 -3.75 -3.92
CA TYR A 161 -11.25 -3.85 -4.80
C TYR A 161 -10.85 -3.96 -6.29
N ASN A 162 -9.91 -3.16 -6.76
CA ASN A 162 -9.43 -3.25 -8.14
C ASN A 162 -8.62 -4.53 -8.41
N SER A 163 -7.85 -5.02 -7.42
CA SER A 163 -7.16 -6.31 -7.54
C SER A 163 -8.14 -7.49 -7.55
N TYR A 164 -9.25 -7.40 -6.81
CA TYR A 164 -10.30 -8.43 -6.81
C TYR A 164 -11.17 -8.41 -8.07
N ASN A 165 -11.45 -7.24 -8.65
CA ASN A 165 -12.23 -7.13 -9.89
C ASN A 165 -11.50 -7.61 -11.15
N ASN A 166 -10.19 -7.84 -11.09
CA ASN A 166 -9.51 -8.69 -12.07
C ASN A 166 -9.85 -10.15 -11.76
N ASN A 167 -11.00 -10.61 -12.23
CA ASN A 167 -11.56 -11.94 -12.00
C ASN A 167 -10.53 -13.09 -12.12
N GLU A 168 -9.50 -12.93 -12.94
CA GLU A 168 -8.41 -13.90 -13.09
C GLU A 168 -7.55 -14.06 -11.83
N LEU A 169 -7.18 -12.96 -11.15
CA LEU A 169 -6.37 -13.01 -9.94
C LEU A 169 -7.14 -13.60 -8.75
N GLU A 170 -8.42 -13.28 -8.64
CA GLU A 170 -9.28 -13.84 -7.60
C GLU A 170 -9.50 -15.35 -7.82
N ILE A 171 -9.75 -15.76 -9.06
CA ILE A 171 -9.87 -17.19 -9.43
C ILE A 171 -8.56 -17.93 -9.12
N LEU A 172 -7.40 -17.35 -9.43
CA LEU A 172 -6.10 -17.95 -9.14
C LEU A 172 -5.83 -18.05 -7.63
N GLN A 173 -6.14 -17.01 -6.86
CA GLN A 173 -5.99 -17.03 -5.40
C GLN A 173 -6.94 -18.03 -4.75
N ASN A 174 -8.19 -18.08 -5.17
CA ASN A 174 -9.17 -19.05 -4.66
C ASN A 174 -8.76 -20.48 -4.99
N LYS A 175 -8.29 -20.75 -6.21
CA LYS A 175 -7.72 -22.05 -6.59
C LYS A 175 -6.51 -22.41 -5.73
N LYS A 176 -5.61 -21.46 -5.47
CA LYS A 176 -4.44 -21.65 -4.62
C LYS A 176 -4.85 -22.03 -3.19
N ILE A 177 -5.81 -21.31 -2.61
CA ILE A 177 -6.35 -21.60 -1.27
C ILE A 177 -7.07 -22.96 -1.22
N GLU A 178 -7.87 -23.29 -2.24
CA GLU A 178 -8.56 -24.59 -2.30
C GLU A 178 -7.57 -25.77 -2.41
N THR A 179 -6.55 -25.63 -3.23
CA THR A 179 -5.52 -26.69 -3.35
C THR A 179 -4.77 -26.88 -2.04
N LEU A 180 -4.48 -25.78 -1.32
CA LEU A 180 -3.85 -25.85 0.00
C LEU A 180 -4.78 -26.50 1.03
N LYS A 181 -6.06 -26.16 1.05
CA LYS A 181 -7.06 -26.82 1.92
C LYS A 181 -7.18 -28.30 1.64
N LYS A 182 -7.17 -28.72 0.36
CA LYS A 182 -7.20 -30.14 -0.02
C LYS A 182 -5.96 -30.88 0.50
N THR A 183 -4.76 -30.30 0.36
CA THR A 183 -3.53 -30.93 0.88
C THR A 183 -3.54 -31.06 2.40
N LEU A 184 -4.03 -30.03 3.12
CA LEU A 184 -4.15 -30.08 4.58
C LEU A 184 -5.20 -31.11 5.04
N ASN A 185 -6.32 -31.25 4.34
CA ASN A 185 -7.35 -32.23 4.66
C ASN A 185 -6.86 -33.69 4.43
N ILE A 186 -6.05 -33.93 3.39
CA ILE A 186 -5.42 -35.24 3.18
C ILE A 186 -4.52 -35.58 4.36
N LEU A 187 -3.74 -34.63 4.84
CA LEU A 187 -2.89 -34.80 6.04
C LEU A 187 -3.72 -35.08 7.28
N LYS A 188 -4.84 -34.39 7.47
CA LYS A 188 -5.72 -34.59 8.64
C LYS A 188 -6.28 -36.01 8.70
N ASN A 189 -6.56 -36.61 7.55
CA ASN A 189 -7.12 -37.96 7.48
C ASN A 189 -6.07 -39.06 7.75
N ASN A 190 -4.77 -38.75 7.63
CA ASN A 190 -3.70 -39.68 7.96
C ASN A 190 -3.40 -39.61 9.45
N LYS A 191 -3.85 -40.64 10.22
CA LYS A 191 -3.68 -40.69 11.70
C LYS A 191 -2.21 -40.91 12.14
N ASN A 192 -1.33 -41.41 11.28
CA ASN A 192 0.07 -41.67 11.59
C ASN A 192 0.98 -40.88 10.68
N ILE A 193 1.09 -39.56 10.91
CA ILE A 193 1.99 -38.71 10.15
C ILE A 193 3.40 -38.83 10.75
N ASN A 194 4.35 -39.30 9.94
CA ASN A 194 5.76 -39.33 10.29
C ASN A 194 6.42 -37.97 10.02
N TYR A 195 7.42 -37.60 10.83
CA TYR A 195 8.15 -36.35 10.67
C TYR A 195 8.77 -36.19 9.26
N ASN A 196 9.25 -37.28 8.67
CA ASN A 196 9.78 -37.31 7.29
C ASN A 196 8.71 -36.94 6.25
N GLU A 197 7.47 -37.37 6.45
CA GLU A 197 6.36 -37.00 5.56
C GLU A 197 6.06 -35.50 5.62
N LEU A 198 6.10 -34.91 6.83
CA LEU A 198 5.94 -33.45 6.99
C LEU A 198 7.04 -32.67 6.28
N ILE A 199 8.28 -33.11 6.35
CA ILE A 199 9.40 -32.49 5.63
C ILE A 199 9.15 -32.55 4.12
N ASN A 200 8.77 -33.70 3.58
CA ASN A 200 8.49 -33.85 2.15
C ASN A 200 7.33 -32.95 1.68
N ILE A 201 6.30 -32.83 2.49
CA ILE A 201 5.16 -31.96 2.20
C ILE A 201 5.56 -30.48 2.29
N THR A 202 6.38 -30.13 3.28
CA THR A 202 6.93 -28.78 3.41
C THR A 202 7.72 -28.37 2.15
N ILE A 203 8.56 -29.27 1.64
CA ILE A 203 9.32 -29.02 0.42
C ILE A 203 8.36 -28.82 -0.77
N LYS A 204 7.37 -29.71 -0.93
CA LYS A 204 6.37 -29.59 -2.01
C LYS A 204 5.54 -28.31 -1.93
N LEU A 205 5.15 -27.87 -0.74
CA LEU A 205 4.43 -26.60 -0.56
C LEU A 205 5.30 -25.41 -0.91
N TYR A 206 6.55 -25.42 -0.47
CA TYR A 206 7.51 -24.36 -0.79
C TYR A 206 7.78 -24.26 -2.29
N GLU A 207 7.99 -25.39 -2.98
CA GLU A 207 8.20 -25.43 -4.43
C GLU A 207 6.98 -24.94 -5.22
N LYS A 208 5.78 -25.14 -4.71
CA LYS A 208 4.53 -24.58 -5.26
C LYS A 208 4.33 -23.09 -4.95
N GLY A 209 5.27 -22.46 -4.24
CA GLY A 209 5.22 -21.04 -3.91
C GLY A 209 4.21 -20.67 -2.80
N TYR A 210 3.94 -21.60 -1.87
CA TYR A 210 3.19 -21.27 -0.65
C TYR A 210 4.12 -20.71 0.41
N SER A 211 3.60 -19.74 1.19
CA SER A 211 4.28 -19.14 2.33
C SER A 211 3.67 -19.56 3.65
N GLY A 212 4.39 -19.37 4.76
CA GLY A 212 3.84 -19.57 6.09
C GLY A 212 2.63 -18.69 6.38
N ILE A 213 2.56 -17.49 5.78
CA ILE A 213 1.39 -16.59 5.91
C ILE A 213 0.15 -17.21 5.27
N ASP A 214 0.27 -17.88 4.13
CA ASP A 214 -0.86 -18.55 3.46
C ASP A 214 -1.46 -19.65 4.37
N LEU A 215 -0.61 -20.38 5.09
CA LEU A 215 -1.03 -21.40 6.07
C LEU A 215 -1.73 -20.75 7.28
N ILE A 216 -1.17 -19.67 7.83
CA ILE A 216 -1.77 -18.93 8.94
C ILE A 216 -3.14 -18.36 8.53
N HIS A 217 -3.27 -17.83 7.33
CA HIS A 217 -4.53 -17.29 6.82
C HIS A 217 -5.63 -18.39 6.75
N ILE A 218 -5.26 -19.61 6.42
CA ILE A 218 -6.20 -20.75 6.44
C ILE A 218 -6.55 -21.13 7.87
N LEU A 219 -5.59 -21.17 8.78
CA LEU A 219 -5.82 -21.44 10.20
C LEU A 219 -6.77 -20.42 10.84
N ASP A 220 -6.64 -19.14 10.43
CA ASP A 220 -7.46 -18.07 10.99
C ASP A 220 -8.90 -18.10 10.46
N ASN A 221 -9.06 -18.35 9.15
CA ASN A 221 -10.35 -18.24 8.46
C ASN A 221 -11.18 -19.54 8.44
N THR A 222 -10.63 -20.67 8.88
CA THR A 222 -11.36 -21.95 8.79
C THR A 222 -11.61 -22.56 10.16
N ASN A 223 -12.89 -22.85 10.44
CA ASN A 223 -13.28 -23.72 11.56
C ASN A 223 -12.92 -25.20 11.31
N ASN A 224 -12.13 -25.50 10.27
CA ASN A 224 -11.80 -26.87 9.85
C ASN A 224 -10.83 -27.58 10.81
N PHE A 225 -10.20 -26.85 11.73
CA PHE A 225 -9.32 -27.40 12.76
C PHE A 225 -10.01 -27.35 14.14
N ASN A 226 -11.21 -27.95 14.24
CA ASN A 226 -12.00 -28.00 15.48
C ASN A 226 -11.27 -28.63 16.68
N GLU A 227 -10.13 -29.26 16.45
CA GLU A 227 -9.27 -29.85 17.47
C GLU A 227 -8.36 -28.84 18.19
N ILE A 228 -8.21 -27.62 17.66
CA ILE A 228 -7.39 -26.56 18.25
C ILE A 228 -8.32 -25.62 19.00
N THR A 229 -8.11 -25.48 20.31
CA THR A 229 -8.90 -24.53 21.10
C THR A 229 -8.61 -23.09 20.66
N PRO A 230 -9.56 -22.15 20.76
CA PRO A 230 -9.32 -20.74 20.42
C PRO A 230 -8.11 -20.15 21.15
N VAL A 231 -7.89 -20.55 22.41
CA VAL A 231 -6.76 -20.09 23.22
C VAL A 231 -5.42 -20.57 22.65
N GLU A 232 -5.32 -21.83 22.26
CA GLU A 232 -4.12 -22.39 21.62
C GLU A 232 -3.85 -21.72 20.27
N LYS A 233 -4.89 -21.45 19.49
CA LYS A 233 -4.78 -20.71 18.23
C LYS A 233 -4.15 -19.33 18.43
N TYR A 234 -4.67 -18.54 19.37
CA TYR A 234 -4.13 -17.20 19.62
C TYR A 234 -2.70 -17.23 20.19
N LYS A 235 -2.38 -18.14 21.07
CA LYS A 235 -1.02 -18.35 21.57
C LYS A 235 -0.06 -18.67 20.40
N PHE A 236 -0.48 -19.53 19.49
CA PHE A 236 0.32 -19.87 18.31
C PHE A 236 0.52 -18.67 17.37
N LEU A 237 -0.49 -17.84 17.14
CA LEU A 237 -0.38 -16.64 16.30
C LEU A 237 0.61 -15.63 16.89
N ILE A 238 0.61 -15.46 18.21
CA ILE A 238 1.59 -14.60 18.91
C ILE A 238 3.00 -15.18 18.73
N MET A 239 3.19 -16.47 18.98
CA MET A 239 4.47 -17.15 18.80
C MET A 239 4.95 -17.06 17.35
N PHE A 240 4.07 -17.24 16.37
CA PHE A 240 4.40 -17.10 14.96
C PHE A 240 4.91 -15.70 14.61
N SER A 241 4.34 -14.66 15.20
CA SER A 241 4.80 -13.28 14.99
C SER A 241 6.23 -13.03 15.44
N VAL A 242 6.69 -13.74 16.46
CA VAL A 242 8.08 -13.72 16.96
C VAL A 242 8.99 -14.54 16.04
N ILE A 243 8.62 -15.79 15.76
CA ILE A 243 9.39 -16.71 14.91
C ILE A 243 9.65 -16.09 13.54
N LYS A 244 8.66 -15.43 12.95
CA LYS A 244 8.79 -14.78 11.64
C LYS A 244 9.84 -13.66 11.63
N LYS A 245 10.12 -13.02 12.74
CA LYS A 245 11.18 -11.99 12.84
C LYS A 245 12.57 -12.60 12.90
N GLU A 246 12.70 -13.78 13.51
CA GLU A 246 13.99 -14.43 13.75
C GLU A 246 14.38 -15.36 12.58
N ILE A 247 13.42 -16.12 12.05
CA ILE A 247 13.66 -17.10 11.00
C ILE A 247 13.36 -16.51 9.64
N ARG A 248 14.40 -16.42 8.79
CA ARG A 248 14.28 -15.96 7.40
C ARG A 248 13.97 -17.09 6.41
N ASN A 249 14.19 -18.35 6.81
CA ASN A 249 13.97 -19.49 5.93
C ASN A 249 12.51 -19.91 5.93
N GLU A 250 11.82 -19.66 4.83
CA GLU A 250 10.39 -19.93 4.68
C GLU A 250 10.03 -21.43 4.79
N LYS A 251 10.93 -22.34 4.38
CA LYS A 251 10.74 -23.79 4.56
C LYS A 251 10.64 -24.17 6.03
N LEU A 252 11.50 -23.60 6.88
CA LEU A 252 11.46 -23.82 8.33
C LEU A 252 10.17 -23.27 8.93
N ILE A 253 9.74 -22.11 8.50
CA ILE A 253 8.48 -21.49 8.97
C ILE A 253 7.29 -22.42 8.64
N ILE A 254 7.19 -22.90 7.40
CA ILE A 254 6.13 -23.83 6.98
C ILE A 254 6.19 -25.10 7.82
N LEU A 255 7.39 -25.67 8.05
CA LEU A 255 7.57 -26.89 8.85
C LEU A 255 7.10 -26.70 10.30
N ILE A 256 7.44 -25.58 10.93
CA ILE A 256 7.01 -25.25 12.30
C ILE A 256 5.48 -25.17 12.39
N ILE A 257 4.84 -24.54 11.41
CA ILE A 257 3.38 -24.42 11.36
C ILE A 257 2.74 -25.82 11.22
N LEU A 258 3.23 -26.64 10.29
CA LEU A 258 2.70 -27.99 10.09
C LEU A 258 2.94 -28.88 11.30
N ASN A 259 4.11 -28.79 11.94
CA ASN A 259 4.41 -29.53 13.16
C ASN A 259 3.45 -29.15 14.30
N PHE A 260 3.15 -27.87 14.48
CA PHE A 260 2.16 -27.41 15.45
C PHE A 260 0.77 -27.97 15.18
N ILE A 261 0.34 -27.96 13.91
CA ILE A 261 -1.01 -28.41 13.55
C ILE A 261 -1.18 -29.93 13.75
N PHE A 262 -0.16 -30.73 13.35
CA PHE A 262 -0.34 -32.18 13.21
C PHE A 262 0.37 -33.04 14.26
N LEU A 263 1.53 -32.62 14.80
CA LEU A 263 2.32 -33.46 15.68
C LEU A 263 2.32 -33.01 17.15
N ASN A 264 2.57 -31.75 17.44
CA ASN A 264 2.87 -31.28 18.81
C ASN A 264 2.11 -30.03 19.20
N LYS A 265 0.90 -30.18 19.69
CA LYS A 265 0.08 -29.09 20.21
C LYS A 265 0.64 -28.49 21.53
N LYS A 266 1.33 -29.28 22.37
CA LYS A 266 1.77 -28.87 23.72
C LYS A 266 3.27 -28.57 23.84
N GLN A 267 4.16 -29.35 23.25
CA GLN A 267 5.61 -29.22 23.45
C GLN A 267 6.24 -27.95 22.87
N ILE A 268 5.72 -27.44 21.77
CA ILE A 268 6.25 -26.20 21.17
C ILE A 268 5.94 -24.98 22.05
N GLN A 269 4.81 -25.00 22.79
CA GLN A 269 4.44 -23.91 23.68
C GLN A 269 5.33 -23.84 24.92
N GLU A 270 5.75 -24.97 25.47
CA GLU A 270 6.61 -25.01 26.67
C GLU A 270 8.06 -24.62 26.36
N ASN A 271 8.60 -25.06 25.23
CA ASN A 271 9.97 -24.74 24.82
C ASN A 271 10.18 -23.27 24.45
N PHE A 272 9.15 -22.57 23.95
CA PHE A 272 9.28 -21.13 23.63
C PHE A 272 9.00 -20.22 24.83
N LEU A 273 8.25 -20.66 25.84
CA LEU A 273 8.09 -19.92 27.11
C LEU A 273 9.35 -19.91 27.96
N LEU A 274 10.32 -20.79 27.69
CA LEU A 274 11.64 -20.81 28.33
C LEU A 274 12.63 -19.79 27.74
N PHE A 275 12.29 -19.12 26.63
CA PHE A 275 13.10 -18.06 26.02
C PHE A 275 12.61 -16.64 26.35
N TYR A 276 11.62 -16.50 27.20
CA TYR A 276 11.13 -15.28 27.82
C TYR A 276 11.07 -15.46 29.36
#